data_93ebdf732049b104777148689e3119de
#
_entry.id   93ebdf732049b104777148689e3119de
#
_cell.length_a   1.000
_cell.length_b   1.000
_cell.length_c   1.000
_cell.angle_alpha   90.00
_cell.angle_beta   90.00
_cell.angle_gamma   90.00
#
_symmetry.space_group_name_H-M   'P 1'
#
loop_
_entity.id
_entity.type
_entity.pdbx_description
1 polymer ?
#
loop_
_entity_poly.entity_id
_entity_poly.type
_entity_poly.pdbx_seq_one_letter_code
_entity_poly.pdbx_strand_id
1 'polypeptide(L)'
;MWWSLLPMPKQIVDSFPADEKIIFGPDRNLGNYINSITGRDMLLWDGACHVHEQFSVEKILELKKQYPNAAILVHPECKGAVSKLADKVASTAGLLKYAITSDKKDFIVATESGILHEMRKKCPEKNFIPAPPEDSTCACNECNFMRLNTMEKLYNTLKYEWPEVAVDEAIAEEAVKPIKKMLEISEKLGL
;
A
#
# COMPACT_ATOMS: atom_id res chain seq x y z
N MET A 1 -7.65 -15.54 1.78
CA MET A 1 -8.02 -14.36 2.59
C MET A 1 -6.79 -13.47 2.71
N TRP A 2 -6.62 -12.47 1.81
CA TRP A 2 -5.34 -11.80 1.51
C TRP A 2 -5.30 -10.36 2.06
N TRP A 3 -5.64 -10.14 3.33
CA TRP A 3 -6.02 -8.81 3.83
C TRP A 3 -5.05 -8.12 4.78
N SER A 4 -3.79 -8.55 4.92
CA SER A 4 -2.88 -7.80 5.78
C SER A 4 -1.39 -7.96 5.43
N LEU A 5 -1.01 -7.52 4.26
CA LEU A 5 0.42 -7.57 3.86
C LEU A 5 1.29 -6.48 4.50
N LEU A 6 0.73 -5.50 5.24
CA LEU A 6 1.51 -4.38 5.78
C LEU A 6 1.86 -4.42 7.28
N PRO A 7 1.18 -5.16 8.15
CA PRO A 7 1.83 -5.58 9.40
C PRO A 7 3.00 -6.54 9.14
N MET A 8 2.89 -7.35 8.07
CA MET A 8 3.84 -8.42 7.76
C MET A 8 5.27 -7.96 7.44
N PRO A 9 5.55 -6.93 6.62
CA PRO A 9 6.94 -6.56 6.33
C PRO A 9 7.74 -6.20 7.58
N LYS A 10 7.16 -5.43 8.50
CA LYS A 10 7.83 -5.12 9.78
C LYS A 10 8.11 -6.38 10.58
N GLN A 11 7.11 -7.23 10.76
CA GLN A 11 7.22 -8.46 11.56
C GLN A 11 8.18 -9.47 10.92
N ILE A 12 8.18 -9.57 9.58
CA ILE A 12 9.15 -10.39 8.86
C ILE A 12 10.57 -9.84 9.07
N VAL A 13 10.77 -8.53 8.91
CA VAL A 13 12.07 -7.89 9.15
C VAL A 13 12.53 -8.08 10.59
N ASP A 14 11.64 -7.94 11.57
CA ASP A 14 11.96 -8.16 12.99
C ASP A 14 12.26 -9.63 13.33
N SER A 15 11.83 -10.58 12.49
CA SER A 15 12.11 -12.01 12.70
C SER A 15 13.56 -12.41 12.36
N PHE A 16 14.30 -11.57 11.65
CA PHE A 16 15.72 -11.80 11.35
C PHE A 16 16.63 -11.24 12.46
N PRO A 17 17.80 -11.84 12.69
CA PRO A 17 18.80 -11.32 13.62
C PRO A 17 19.11 -9.85 13.36
N ALA A 18 19.42 -9.09 14.43
CA ALA A 18 19.59 -7.64 14.31
C ALA A 18 20.78 -7.21 13.43
N ASP A 19 21.80 -8.06 13.35
CA ASP A 19 23.03 -7.88 12.57
C ASP A 19 22.94 -8.44 11.13
N GLU A 20 21.83 -9.11 10.81
CA GLU A 20 21.65 -9.65 9.46
C GLU A 20 21.38 -8.53 8.46
N LYS A 21 22.13 -8.55 7.33
CA LYS A 21 21.98 -7.61 6.25
C LYS A 21 20.80 -8.01 5.37
N ILE A 22 19.85 -7.11 5.22
CA ILE A 22 18.63 -7.32 4.44
C ILE A 22 18.67 -6.46 3.18
N ILE A 23 18.39 -7.06 2.03
CA ILE A 23 18.05 -6.35 0.80
C ILE A 23 16.54 -6.32 0.70
N PHE A 24 15.97 -5.11 0.63
CA PHE A 24 14.51 -4.91 0.56
C PHE A 24 14.10 -4.32 -0.80
N GLY A 25 13.09 -4.91 -1.41
CA GLY A 25 12.57 -4.38 -2.66
C GLY A 25 11.44 -5.23 -3.23
N PRO A 26 10.68 -4.61 -4.09
CA PRO A 26 10.27 -3.22 -4.06
C PRO A 26 9.27 -2.99 -2.93
N ASP A 27 8.97 -1.86 -2.43
CA ASP A 27 9.16 -0.47 -2.84
C ASP A 27 10.17 0.23 -1.90
N ARG A 28 10.95 1.22 -2.43
CA ARG A 28 11.95 1.95 -1.63
C ARG A 28 11.35 2.80 -0.51
N ASN A 29 10.18 3.42 -0.74
CA ASN A 29 9.53 4.25 0.27
C ASN A 29 8.98 3.38 1.40
N LEU A 30 8.40 2.22 1.07
CA LEU A 30 8.02 1.22 2.07
C LEU A 30 9.24 0.75 2.85
N GLY A 31 10.35 0.44 2.17
CA GLY A 31 11.61 0.05 2.82
C GLY A 31 12.14 1.14 3.74
N ASN A 32 12.15 2.41 3.31
CA ASN A 32 12.52 3.56 4.15
C ASN A 32 11.60 3.70 5.37
N TYR A 33 10.30 3.51 5.19
CA TYR A 33 9.34 3.50 6.29
C TYR A 33 9.65 2.38 7.29
N ILE A 34 9.89 1.15 6.81
CA ILE A 34 10.26 0.02 7.68
C ILE A 34 11.58 0.29 8.40
N ASN A 35 12.62 0.80 7.72
CA ASN A 35 13.86 1.22 8.37
C ASN A 35 13.59 2.19 9.51
N SER A 36 12.74 3.19 9.29
CA SER A 36 12.43 4.23 10.29
C SER A 36 11.74 3.70 11.55
N ILE A 37 10.90 2.66 11.42
CA ILE A 37 10.13 2.11 12.55
C ILE A 37 10.79 0.89 13.21
N THR A 38 11.81 0.30 12.57
CA THR A 38 12.55 -0.86 13.11
C THR A 38 13.96 -0.49 13.57
N GLY A 39 14.47 0.66 13.14
CA GLY A 39 15.86 1.07 13.36
C GLY A 39 16.87 0.28 12.51
N ARG A 40 16.41 -0.47 11.51
CA ARG A 40 17.26 -1.19 10.55
C ARG A 40 17.83 -0.24 9.51
N ASP A 41 18.94 -0.66 8.90
CA ASP A 41 19.57 -0.01 7.73
C ASP A 41 19.64 -1.03 6.60
N MET A 42 18.49 -1.30 6.00
CA MET A 42 18.36 -2.25 4.89
C MET A 42 18.86 -1.62 3.58
N LEU A 43 19.50 -2.42 2.73
CA LEU A 43 19.79 -2.00 1.36
C LEU A 43 18.49 -2.02 0.55
N LEU A 44 18.07 -0.86 0.06
CA LEU A 44 16.81 -0.73 -0.64
C LEU A 44 17.01 -0.78 -2.16
N TRP A 45 16.21 -1.59 -2.84
CA TRP A 45 16.08 -1.54 -4.28
C TRP A 45 15.43 -0.21 -4.71
N ASP A 46 16.00 0.45 -5.72
CA ASP A 46 15.52 1.76 -6.20
C ASP A 46 14.30 1.65 -7.12
N GLY A 47 13.24 1.04 -6.64
CA GLY A 47 11.94 0.95 -7.29
C GLY A 47 10.85 1.57 -6.42
N ALA A 48 9.91 2.28 -7.03
CA ALA A 48 8.81 2.93 -6.32
C ALA A 48 7.49 2.81 -7.08
N CYS A 49 6.39 2.81 -6.34
CA CYS A 49 5.06 2.84 -6.94
C CYS A 49 4.79 4.23 -7.54
N HIS A 50 4.55 4.27 -8.86
CA HIS A 50 4.34 5.53 -9.59
C HIS A 50 3.14 6.34 -9.08
N VAL A 51 2.11 5.70 -8.49
CA VAL A 51 0.96 6.41 -7.90
C VAL A 51 1.38 7.09 -6.60
N HIS A 52 2.04 6.36 -5.70
CA HIS A 52 2.39 6.88 -4.39
C HIS A 52 3.54 7.92 -4.42
N GLU A 53 4.35 7.91 -5.49
CA GLU A 53 5.38 8.92 -5.75
C GLU A 53 4.80 10.29 -6.14
N GLN A 54 3.55 10.36 -6.60
CA GLN A 54 2.99 11.58 -7.17
C GLN A 54 2.24 12.48 -6.18
N PHE A 55 2.02 12.08 -4.94
CA PHE A 55 1.28 12.92 -4.00
C PHE A 55 2.03 14.19 -3.62
N SER A 56 1.31 15.32 -3.68
CA SER A 56 1.85 16.65 -3.36
C SER A 56 1.62 17.00 -1.89
N VAL A 57 2.72 17.31 -1.20
CA VAL A 57 2.70 17.83 0.17
C VAL A 57 1.91 19.14 0.25
N GLU A 58 2.18 20.07 -0.66
CA GLU A 58 1.57 21.40 -0.69
C GLU A 58 0.06 21.31 -0.84
N LYS A 59 -0.40 20.52 -1.83
CA LYS A 59 -1.83 20.35 -2.09
C LYS A 59 -2.56 19.59 -0.96
N ILE A 60 -1.90 18.65 -0.30
CA ILE A 60 -2.45 17.99 0.90
C ILE A 60 -2.61 19.00 2.04
N LEU A 61 -1.64 19.89 2.25
CA LEU A 61 -1.73 20.96 3.24
C LEU A 61 -2.83 21.99 2.91
N GLU A 62 -3.04 22.28 1.63
CA GLU A 62 -4.16 23.11 1.19
C GLU A 62 -5.52 22.45 1.49
N LEU A 63 -5.66 21.15 1.21
CA LEU A 63 -6.85 20.40 1.60
C LEU A 63 -7.03 20.38 3.13
N LYS A 64 -5.95 20.24 3.88
CA LYS A 64 -6.02 20.28 5.34
C LYS A 64 -6.50 21.63 5.88
N LYS A 65 -6.20 22.75 5.20
CA LYS A 65 -6.76 24.07 5.53
C LYS A 65 -8.27 24.14 5.25
N GLN A 66 -8.74 23.51 4.18
CA GLN A 66 -10.17 23.45 3.82
C GLN A 66 -10.95 22.50 4.75
N TYR A 67 -10.30 21.41 5.18
CA TYR A 67 -10.85 20.40 6.08
C TYR A 67 -10.00 20.26 7.35
N PRO A 68 -10.01 21.24 8.26
CA PRO A 68 -9.06 21.28 9.38
C PRO A 68 -9.17 20.10 10.34
N ASN A 69 -10.35 19.48 10.44
CA ASN A 69 -10.61 18.32 11.28
C ASN A 69 -10.37 16.96 10.58
N ALA A 70 -10.11 16.95 9.28
CA ALA A 70 -9.88 15.73 8.52
C ALA A 70 -8.62 15.00 9.02
N ALA A 71 -8.70 13.68 9.15
CA ALA A 71 -7.51 12.86 9.35
C ALA A 71 -6.81 12.58 8.01
N ILE A 72 -5.49 12.69 7.99
CA ILE A 72 -4.66 12.36 6.82
C ILE A 72 -4.24 10.89 6.91
N LEU A 73 -4.69 10.11 5.96
CA LEU A 73 -4.42 8.68 5.83
C LEU A 73 -3.42 8.47 4.70
N VAL A 74 -2.30 7.81 4.98
CA VAL A 74 -1.20 7.68 4.02
C VAL A 74 -0.75 6.23 3.89
N HIS A 75 -0.56 5.80 2.65
CA HIS A 75 0.09 4.51 2.37
C HIS A 75 1.61 4.62 2.57
N PRO A 76 2.28 3.62 3.18
CA PRO A 76 3.71 3.70 3.47
C PRO A 76 4.62 3.68 2.24
N GLU A 77 4.09 3.41 1.05
CA GLU A 77 4.79 3.61 -0.23
C GLU A 77 4.84 5.08 -0.68
N CYS A 78 4.17 5.98 0.01
CA CYS A 78 4.29 7.41 -0.25
C CYS A 78 5.67 7.93 0.18
N LYS A 79 6.12 9.01 -0.50
CA LYS A 79 7.35 9.72 -0.11
C LYS A 79 7.33 10.06 1.39
N GLY A 80 8.49 9.98 2.04
CA GLY A 80 8.61 10.25 3.47
C GLY A 80 8.08 11.63 3.89
N ALA A 81 8.14 12.63 3.01
CA ALA A 81 7.57 13.95 3.26
C ALA A 81 6.04 13.92 3.39
N VAL A 82 5.35 13.10 2.58
CA VAL A 82 3.90 12.89 2.67
C VAL A 82 3.56 12.07 3.92
N SER A 83 4.33 11.02 4.21
CA SER A 83 4.13 10.18 5.38
C SER A 83 4.26 10.94 6.70
N LYS A 84 5.07 12.01 6.75
CA LYS A 84 5.22 12.89 7.93
C LYS A 84 3.98 13.74 8.21
N LEU A 85 3.08 13.91 7.25
CA LEU A 85 1.81 14.63 7.45
C LEU A 85 0.70 13.75 8.01
N ALA A 86 0.91 12.43 8.06
CA ALA A 86 -0.13 11.47 8.32
C ALA A 86 -0.56 11.40 9.79
N ASP A 87 -1.85 11.40 10.03
CA ASP A 87 -2.44 10.95 11.29
C ASP A 87 -2.37 9.41 11.41
N LYS A 88 -2.38 8.72 10.26
CA LYS A 88 -2.23 7.27 10.17
C LYS A 88 -1.46 6.85 8.92
N VAL A 89 -0.37 6.11 9.10
CA VAL A 89 0.31 5.37 8.03
C VAL A 89 -0.03 3.89 8.17
N ALA A 90 -0.58 3.28 7.13
CA ALA A 90 -0.92 1.85 7.13
C ALA A 90 -1.21 1.34 5.70
N SER A 91 -1.38 0.01 5.55
CA SER A 91 -1.93 -0.60 4.34
C SER A 91 -3.32 -0.08 4.01
N THR A 92 -3.77 -0.27 2.78
CA THR A 92 -5.15 0.03 2.39
C THR A 92 -6.18 -0.60 3.34
N ALA A 93 -5.98 -1.86 3.75
CA ALA A 93 -6.82 -2.52 4.75
C ALA A 93 -6.71 -1.86 6.13
N GLY A 94 -5.50 -1.47 6.55
CA GLY A 94 -5.26 -0.76 7.80
C GLY A 94 -5.87 0.64 7.81
N LEU A 95 -5.81 1.37 6.69
CA LEU A 95 -6.46 2.67 6.53
C LEU A 95 -7.98 2.56 6.58
N LEU A 96 -8.56 1.54 5.91
CA LEU A 96 -9.99 1.26 5.99
C LEU A 96 -10.42 0.94 7.43
N LYS A 97 -9.67 0.07 8.13
CA LYS A 97 -9.94 -0.26 9.53
C LYS A 97 -9.90 0.98 10.42
N TYR A 98 -8.90 1.84 10.24
CA TYR A 98 -8.81 3.10 10.97
C TYR A 98 -10.02 4.01 10.68
N ALA A 99 -10.42 4.13 9.42
CA ALA A 99 -11.58 4.92 9.05
C ALA A 99 -12.87 4.40 9.69
N ILE A 100 -13.05 3.08 9.79
CA ILE A 100 -14.22 2.47 10.43
C ILE A 100 -14.26 2.78 11.94
N THR A 101 -13.11 2.67 12.61
CA THR A 101 -13.05 2.78 14.09
C THR A 101 -12.84 4.21 14.60
N SER A 102 -12.50 5.16 13.73
CA SER A 102 -12.26 6.56 14.10
C SER A 102 -13.54 7.35 14.26
N ASP A 103 -13.58 8.28 15.21
CA ASP A 103 -14.67 9.24 15.38
C ASP A 103 -14.62 10.40 14.37
N LYS A 104 -13.57 10.50 13.57
CA LYS A 104 -13.43 11.51 12.52
C LYS A 104 -14.47 11.31 11.42
N LYS A 105 -14.91 12.41 10.83
CA LYS A 105 -15.88 12.42 9.72
C LYS A 105 -15.24 12.64 8.36
N ASP A 106 -14.14 13.41 8.32
CA ASP A 106 -13.43 13.74 7.10
C ASP A 106 -12.07 13.06 7.08
N PHE A 107 -11.70 12.52 5.93
CA PHE A 107 -10.42 11.85 5.71
C PHE A 107 -9.81 12.30 4.40
N ILE A 108 -8.56 12.76 4.43
CA ILE A 108 -7.73 12.99 3.25
C ILE A 108 -6.91 11.71 3.02
N VAL A 109 -7.09 11.06 1.87
CA VAL A 109 -6.58 9.70 1.64
C VAL A 109 -5.51 9.72 0.55
N ALA A 110 -4.26 9.49 0.93
CA ALA A 110 -3.10 9.42 0.06
C ALA A 110 -2.72 7.95 -0.23
N THR A 111 -3.49 7.33 -1.11
CA THR A 111 -3.23 6.02 -1.72
C THR A 111 -4.02 5.91 -3.03
N GLU A 112 -3.89 4.77 -3.73
CA GLU A 112 -4.65 4.51 -4.96
C GLU A 112 -6.15 4.65 -4.71
N SER A 113 -6.84 5.36 -5.61
CA SER A 113 -8.20 5.86 -5.37
C SER A 113 -9.28 4.77 -5.32
N GLY A 114 -9.01 3.57 -5.82
CA GLY A 114 -9.97 2.45 -5.78
C GLY A 114 -10.44 2.08 -4.38
N ILE A 115 -9.60 2.29 -3.35
CA ILE A 115 -9.97 2.03 -1.96
C ILE A 115 -11.11 2.94 -1.47
N LEU A 116 -11.29 4.13 -2.07
CA LEU A 116 -12.34 5.07 -1.67
C LEU A 116 -13.74 4.49 -1.89
N HIS A 117 -13.90 3.60 -2.89
CA HIS A 117 -15.15 2.88 -3.10
C HIS A 117 -15.49 2.02 -1.87
N GLU A 118 -14.54 1.21 -1.41
CA GLU A 118 -14.74 0.35 -0.23
C GLU A 118 -14.92 1.18 1.05
N MET A 119 -14.17 2.27 1.19
CA MET A 119 -14.33 3.19 2.33
C MET A 119 -15.74 3.79 2.38
N ARG A 120 -16.24 4.32 1.26
CA ARG A 120 -17.60 4.88 1.16
C ARG A 120 -18.69 3.84 1.39
N LYS A 121 -18.48 2.62 0.90
CA LYS A 121 -19.40 1.50 1.11
C LYS A 121 -19.51 1.08 2.58
N LYS A 122 -18.37 1.08 3.30
CA LYS A 122 -18.32 0.69 4.72
C LYS A 122 -18.69 1.81 5.67
N CYS A 123 -18.46 3.05 5.29
CA CYS A 123 -18.70 4.24 6.12
C CYS A 123 -19.40 5.32 5.27
N PRO A 124 -20.68 5.11 4.87
CA PRO A 124 -21.39 6.03 3.98
C PRO A 124 -21.63 7.42 4.63
N GLU A 125 -21.54 7.52 5.95
CA GLU A 125 -21.69 8.75 6.71
C GLU A 125 -20.40 9.59 6.80
N LYS A 126 -19.27 9.08 6.24
CA LYS A 126 -17.97 9.72 6.30
C LYS A 126 -17.54 10.25 4.94
N ASN A 127 -16.77 11.32 4.93
CA ASN A 127 -16.28 11.97 3.74
C ASN A 127 -14.83 11.54 3.47
N PHE A 128 -14.58 11.01 2.28
CA PHE A 128 -13.27 10.55 1.85
C PHE A 128 -12.80 11.36 0.65
N ILE A 129 -11.77 12.16 0.86
CA ILE A 129 -11.21 13.12 -0.08
C ILE A 129 -9.89 12.54 -0.60
N PRO A 130 -9.76 12.27 -1.90
CA PRO A 130 -8.49 11.80 -2.46
C PRO A 130 -7.43 12.90 -2.33
N ALA A 131 -6.24 12.53 -1.86
CA ALA A 131 -5.09 13.43 -1.85
C ALA A 131 -4.68 13.73 -3.30
N PRO A 132 -4.41 15.01 -3.65
CA PRO A 132 -4.08 15.38 -5.02
C PRO A 132 -2.62 15.04 -5.38
N PRO A 133 -2.36 14.69 -6.65
CA PRO A 133 -1.01 14.52 -7.16
C PRO A 133 -0.33 15.87 -7.43
N GLU A 134 0.99 15.85 -7.64
CA GLU A 134 1.78 17.03 -8.03
C GLU A 134 1.29 17.60 -9.37
N ASP A 135 1.10 16.72 -10.37
CA ASP A 135 0.52 17.09 -11.65
C ASP A 135 -0.98 16.80 -11.66
N SER A 136 -1.78 17.86 -11.80
CA SER A 136 -3.24 17.79 -11.82
C SER A 136 -3.84 17.66 -13.23
N THR A 137 -3.03 17.54 -14.27
CA THR A 137 -3.51 17.34 -15.65
C THR A 137 -4.14 15.97 -15.84
N CYS A 138 -3.79 15.01 -14.99
CA CYS A 138 -4.52 13.75 -14.88
C CYS A 138 -5.06 13.63 -13.46
N ALA A 139 -6.34 13.48 -13.33
CA ALA A 139 -7.05 13.34 -12.04
C ALA A 139 -6.72 12.01 -11.31
N CYS A 140 -5.53 11.47 -11.50
CA CYS A 140 -5.32 10.07 -11.29
C CYS A 140 -4.40 9.74 -10.13
N ASN A 141 -4.99 9.61 -8.98
CA ASN A 141 -4.52 8.67 -8.00
C ASN A 141 -4.92 7.22 -8.39
N GLU A 142 -5.13 6.97 -9.69
CA GLU A 142 -5.52 5.68 -10.25
C GLU A 142 -4.29 5.00 -10.86
N CYS A 143 -4.14 3.71 -10.57
CA CYS A 143 -3.07 2.92 -11.17
C CYS A 143 -3.47 2.46 -12.57
N ASN A 144 -2.81 3.00 -13.60
CA ASN A 144 -3.05 2.61 -14.97
C ASN A 144 -2.83 1.11 -15.22
N PHE A 145 -1.89 0.49 -14.51
CA PHE A 145 -1.65 -0.95 -14.61
C PHE A 145 -2.79 -1.78 -14.00
N MET A 146 -3.33 -1.38 -12.85
CA MET A 146 -4.50 -2.04 -12.27
C MET A 146 -5.73 -1.89 -13.18
N ARG A 147 -5.87 -0.75 -13.87
CA ARG A 147 -6.95 -0.48 -14.83
C ARG A 147 -6.89 -1.31 -16.11
N LEU A 148 -5.77 -1.99 -16.38
CA LEU A 148 -5.72 -2.98 -17.47
C LEU A 148 -6.61 -4.21 -17.20
N ASN A 149 -6.94 -4.48 -15.94
CA ASN A 149 -7.87 -5.54 -15.56
C ASN A 149 -9.31 -5.01 -15.67
N THR A 150 -10.04 -5.47 -16.67
CA THR A 150 -11.45 -5.12 -16.91
C THR A 150 -12.37 -6.27 -16.53
N MET A 151 -13.66 -5.98 -16.29
CA MET A 151 -14.66 -7.01 -16.03
C MET A 151 -14.80 -7.98 -17.21
N GLU A 152 -14.65 -7.49 -18.44
CA GLU A 152 -14.67 -8.33 -19.64
C GLU A 152 -13.49 -9.31 -19.66
N LYS A 153 -12.28 -8.83 -19.37
CA LYS A 153 -11.08 -9.69 -19.28
C LYS A 153 -11.25 -10.74 -18.17
N LEU A 154 -11.73 -10.33 -17.02
CA LEU A 154 -11.99 -11.24 -15.90
C LEU A 154 -13.03 -12.31 -16.30
N TYR A 155 -14.16 -11.91 -16.91
CA TYR A 155 -15.17 -12.83 -17.39
C TYR A 155 -14.61 -13.82 -18.42
N ASN A 156 -13.84 -13.32 -19.40
CA ASN A 156 -13.26 -14.16 -20.45
C ASN A 156 -12.22 -15.15 -19.88
N THR A 157 -11.38 -14.70 -18.92
CA THR A 157 -10.42 -15.58 -18.25
C THR A 157 -11.12 -16.71 -17.50
N LEU A 158 -12.18 -16.40 -16.75
CA LEU A 158 -12.94 -17.41 -16.01
C LEU A 158 -13.72 -18.36 -16.93
N LYS A 159 -14.23 -17.85 -18.05
CA LYS A 159 -15.04 -18.64 -19.00
C LYS A 159 -14.21 -19.55 -19.88
N TYR A 160 -13.06 -19.05 -20.33
CA TYR A 160 -12.24 -19.74 -21.34
C TYR A 160 -10.92 -20.28 -20.75
N GLU A 161 -10.65 -20.04 -19.46
CA GLU A 161 -9.41 -20.42 -18.77
C GLU A 161 -8.15 -19.93 -19.52
N TRP A 162 -8.22 -18.71 -20.09
CA TRP A 162 -7.18 -18.12 -20.93
C TRP A 162 -7.01 -16.61 -20.61
N PRO A 163 -5.79 -16.07 -20.71
CA PRO A 163 -4.51 -16.74 -21.00
C PRO A 163 -3.99 -17.55 -19.81
N GLU A 164 -3.39 -18.70 -20.10
CA GLU A 164 -2.60 -19.42 -19.11
C GLU A 164 -1.24 -18.75 -18.93
N VAL A 165 -0.80 -18.61 -17.71
CA VAL A 165 0.54 -18.07 -17.37
C VAL A 165 1.41 -19.23 -16.92
N ALA A 166 2.41 -19.56 -17.73
CA ALA A 166 3.42 -20.54 -17.38
C ALA A 166 4.69 -19.85 -16.88
N VAL A 167 5.30 -20.41 -15.86
CA VAL A 167 6.61 -19.98 -15.33
C VAL A 167 7.57 -21.14 -15.56
N ASP A 168 8.79 -20.83 -16.00
CA ASP A 168 9.86 -21.83 -16.12
C ASP A 168 10.03 -22.58 -14.80
N GLU A 169 10.12 -23.92 -14.87
CA GLU A 169 10.11 -24.78 -13.68
C GLU A 169 11.27 -24.49 -12.73
N ALA A 170 12.48 -24.25 -13.26
CA ALA A 170 13.64 -23.95 -12.45
C ALA A 170 13.48 -22.58 -11.74
N ILE A 171 12.87 -21.59 -12.42
CA ILE A 171 12.55 -20.29 -11.82
C ILE A 171 11.48 -20.47 -10.74
N ALA A 172 10.45 -21.26 -11.01
CA ALA A 172 9.35 -21.49 -10.08
C ALA A 172 9.83 -22.19 -8.78
N GLU A 173 10.71 -23.19 -8.89
CA GLU A 173 11.32 -23.87 -7.75
C GLU A 173 12.10 -22.91 -6.82
N GLU A 174 12.87 -22.00 -7.40
CA GLU A 174 13.61 -21.00 -6.61
C GLU A 174 12.67 -19.92 -6.03
N ALA A 175 11.72 -19.44 -6.82
CA ALA A 175 10.79 -18.38 -6.40
C ALA A 175 9.83 -18.81 -5.28
N VAL A 176 9.53 -20.11 -5.17
CA VAL A 176 8.64 -20.63 -4.12
C VAL A 176 9.30 -20.64 -2.74
N LYS A 177 10.62 -20.70 -2.65
CA LYS A 177 11.37 -20.78 -1.37
C LYS A 177 11.10 -19.58 -0.46
N PRO A 178 11.28 -18.32 -0.90
CA PRO A 178 10.96 -17.15 -0.08
C PRO A 178 9.47 -17.05 0.27
N ILE A 179 8.58 -17.48 -0.62
CA ILE A 179 7.13 -17.52 -0.34
C ILE A 179 6.82 -18.49 0.81
N LYS A 180 7.37 -19.71 0.76
CA LYS A 180 7.22 -20.69 1.85
C LYS A 180 7.78 -20.13 3.17
N LYS A 181 8.95 -19.49 3.12
CA LYS A 181 9.55 -18.88 4.31
C LYS A 181 8.67 -17.78 4.90
N MET A 182 8.09 -16.93 4.07
CA MET A 182 7.14 -15.92 4.51
C MET A 182 5.90 -16.55 5.18
N LEU A 183 5.33 -17.61 4.61
CA LEU A 183 4.19 -18.32 5.19
C LEU A 183 4.52 -18.97 6.53
N GLU A 184 5.69 -19.62 6.65
CA GLU A 184 6.16 -20.19 7.92
C GLU A 184 6.30 -19.13 9.03
N ILE A 185 6.86 -17.96 8.69
CA ILE A 185 7.00 -16.83 9.63
C ILE A 185 5.62 -16.33 10.04
N SER A 186 4.71 -16.16 9.06
CA SER A 186 3.34 -15.71 9.32
C SER A 186 2.58 -16.65 10.24
N GLU A 187 2.68 -17.95 10.01
CA GLU A 187 2.05 -18.97 10.85
C GLU A 187 2.60 -18.94 12.29
N LYS A 188 3.92 -18.84 12.46
CA LYS A 188 4.56 -18.72 13.78
C LYS A 188 4.14 -17.47 14.55
N LEU A 189 3.82 -16.40 13.84
CA LEU A 189 3.41 -15.12 14.41
C LEU A 189 1.88 -15.00 14.56
N GLY A 190 1.12 -15.98 14.10
CA GLY A 190 -0.35 -15.98 14.15
C GLY A 190 -0.99 -14.93 13.22
N LEU A 191 -0.37 -14.65 12.07
CA LEU A 191 -0.78 -13.63 11.10
C LEU A 191 -1.67 -14.22 9.98
#